data_b428ed79ae8eeeea7ab6a5c9ad6bd814
#
_entry.id   b428ed79ae8eeeea7ab6a5c9ad6bd814
#
_cell.length_a   1.000
_cell.length_b   1.000
_cell.length_c   1.000
_cell.angle_alpha   90.00
_cell.angle_beta   90.00
_cell.angle_gamma   90.00
#
_symmetry.space_group_name_H-M   'P 1'
#
loop_
_entity.id
_entity.type
_entity.pdbx_description
1 polymer ?
#
loop_
_entity_poly.entity_id
_entity_poly.type
_entity_poly.pdbx_seq_one_letter_code
_entity_poly.pdbx_strand_id
1 'polypeptide(L)'
;MMLLLLLATGCGTEPAVPPITPPAATPGGTSGEPPPPRERRPRAPVRVPYAASGKYAVVRGGAPARPGRGAVVRYLVEVERGLPFDPRTFASEVHRTLNDERGWGRFHRVDHPPVRVRVALSSPRLTRRECRPLRTGGSLSCWNGTRSVINALRWAKGVPHYEGRLTAYRRYLINHEAGHGLGHGHRRCPGPGRLAPVMAQQSMSLGRCRPNPWPFPGRKSRERHQTEDRRR
;
A
#
# COMPACT_ATOMS: atom_id res chain seq x y z
N MET A 1 27.75 -91.01 9.72
CA MET A 1 28.05 -91.18 11.11
C MET A 1 27.20 -90.18 11.85
N MET A 2 25.98 -90.46 12.12
CA MET A 2 25.28 -91.15 13.24
C MET A 2 25.78 -90.71 14.60
N LEU A 3 24.92 -90.02 15.34
CA LEU A 3 24.58 -90.14 16.75
C LEU A 3 23.62 -89.02 17.14
N LEU A 4 22.37 -89.26 17.26
CA LEU A 4 21.56 -89.78 18.44
C LEU A 4 21.47 -88.75 19.57
N LEU A 5 20.27 -88.21 19.71
CA LEU A 5 19.33 -88.17 20.87
C LEU A 5 19.86 -87.65 22.22
N LEU A 6 19.13 -86.73 22.80
CA LEU A 6 18.34 -86.99 24.02
C LEU A 6 17.36 -85.90 24.37
N LEU A 7 16.14 -86.27 24.62
CA LEU A 7 15.02 -85.49 25.11
C LEU A 7 15.16 -85.23 26.62
N ALA A 8 14.86 -84.02 27.07
CA ALA A 8 14.56 -83.82 28.51
C ALA A 8 13.33 -82.92 28.63
N THR A 9 12.23 -83.46 29.06
CA THR A 9 11.01 -82.82 29.47
C THR A 9 11.18 -82.20 30.83
N GLY A 10 10.99 -80.88 30.94
CA GLY A 10 10.93 -80.15 32.20
C GLY A 10 9.60 -79.37 32.28
N CYS A 11 8.72 -79.85 33.19
CA CYS A 11 7.55 -79.10 33.64
C CYS A 11 8.00 -77.84 34.42
N GLY A 12 7.72 -76.64 33.90
CA GLY A 12 7.91 -75.40 34.60
C GLY A 12 6.56 -74.71 34.78
N THR A 13 6.17 -74.58 36.02
CA THR A 13 4.99 -73.89 36.51
C THR A 13 5.01 -72.44 36.06
N GLU A 14 3.96 -72.02 35.38
CA GLU A 14 3.70 -70.65 34.90
C GLU A 14 3.33 -69.73 36.08
N PRO A 15 3.97 -68.61 36.34
CA PRO A 15 3.54 -67.66 37.35
C PRO A 15 2.36 -66.85 36.85
N ALA A 16 1.30 -66.76 37.64
CA ALA A 16 0.10 -66.00 37.42
C ALA A 16 0.40 -64.52 37.29
N VAL A 17 -0.01 -63.91 36.14
CA VAL A 17 0.05 -62.47 35.90
C VAL A 17 -1.06 -61.75 36.65
N PRO A 18 -0.76 -60.71 37.46
CA PRO A 18 -1.80 -59.94 38.13
C PRO A 18 -2.62 -59.10 37.12
N PRO A 19 -3.91 -58.86 37.40
CA PRO A 19 -4.77 -58.10 36.50
C PRO A 19 -4.31 -56.66 36.37
N ILE A 20 -4.14 -56.23 35.12
CA ILE A 20 -3.80 -54.87 34.79
C ILE A 20 -5.07 -54.00 34.99
N THR A 21 -5.05 -53.14 35.96
CA THR A 21 -6.07 -52.08 36.15
C THR A 21 -5.89 -51.02 35.06
N PRO A 22 -6.91 -50.67 34.28
CA PRO A 22 -6.78 -49.58 33.29
C PRO A 22 -6.56 -48.25 34.01
N PRO A 23 -5.68 -47.36 33.48
CA PRO A 23 -5.49 -46.04 34.07
C PRO A 23 -6.77 -45.21 33.92
N ALA A 24 -7.12 -44.50 35.01
CA ALA A 24 -8.24 -43.61 35.08
C ALA A 24 -8.15 -42.54 33.97
N ALA A 25 -9.23 -42.33 33.22
CA ALA A 25 -9.36 -41.32 32.19
C ALA A 25 -9.16 -39.93 32.82
N THR A 26 -8.14 -39.20 32.36
CA THR A 26 -7.92 -37.82 32.68
C THR A 26 -9.04 -36.97 32.04
N PRO A 27 -9.70 -36.03 32.75
CA PRO A 27 -10.72 -35.21 32.17
C PRO A 27 -10.13 -34.31 31.06
N GLY A 28 -10.82 -34.27 29.93
CA GLY A 28 -10.43 -33.63 28.71
C GLY A 28 -9.99 -32.18 28.89
N GLY A 29 -8.82 -31.88 28.32
CA GLY A 29 -8.40 -30.53 28.08
C GLY A 29 -9.40 -29.87 27.16
N THR A 30 -10.02 -28.76 27.60
CA THR A 30 -10.80 -27.86 26.78
C THR A 30 -9.91 -27.34 25.64
N SER A 31 -10.19 -27.80 24.43
CA SER A 31 -9.68 -27.18 23.22
C SER A 31 -10.13 -25.75 23.22
N GLY A 32 -9.27 -24.82 23.63
CA GLY A 32 -9.51 -23.40 23.52
C GLY A 32 -9.60 -23.04 22.05
N GLU A 33 -10.82 -22.75 21.61
CA GLU A 33 -11.08 -22.13 20.32
C GLU A 33 -10.21 -20.86 20.21
N PRO A 34 -9.45 -20.66 19.10
CA PRO A 34 -8.62 -19.48 18.95
C PRO A 34 -9.52 -18.24 19.06
N PRO A 35 -9.08 -17.19 19.79
CA PRO A 35 -9.89 -15.98 19.93
C PRO A 35 -10.22 -15.40 18.59
N PRO A 36 -11.45 -14.89 18.35
CA PRO A 36 -11.87 -14.33 17.09
C PRO A 36 -10.90 -13.21 16.67
N PRO A 37 -10.62 -13.05 15.35
CA PRO A 37 -9.74 -12.00 14.86
C PRO A 37 -10.18 -10.65 15.42
N ARG A 38 -9.30 -9.99 16.17
CA ARG A 38 -9.59 -8.65 16.71
C ARG A 38 -9.98 -7.73 15.55
N GLU A 39 -11.26 -7.37 15.48
CA GLU A 39 -11.75 -6.34 14.57
C GLU A 39 -10.85 -5.11 14.70
N ARG A 40 -10.22 -4.72 13.60
CA ARG A 40 -9.42 -3.49 13.58
C ARG A 40 -10.38 -2.31 13.82
N ARG A 41 -10.38 -1.79 15.03
CA ARG A 41 -11.11 -0.55 15.34
C ARG A 41 -10.79 0.49 14.26
N PRO A 42 -11.80 1.19 13.73
CA PRO A 42 -11.58 2.28 12.78
C PRO A 42 -10.56 3.25 13.38
N ARG A 43 -9.45 3.48 12.68
CA ARG A 43 -8.47 4.47 13.13
C ARG A 43 -9.17 5.84 13.15
N ALA A 44 -9.05 6.55 14.27
CA ALA A 44 -9.53 7.92 14.38
C ALA A 44 -9.03 8.77 13.19
N PRO A 45 -9.87 9.66 12.64
CA PRO A 45 -9.49 10.49 11.51
C PRO A 45 -8.26 11.34 11.84
N VAL A 46 -7.25 11.31 10.97
CA VAL A 46 -6.01 12.06 11.16
C VAL A 46 -6.30 13.56 11.13
N ARG A 47 -5.97 14.26 12.21
CA ARG A 47 -6.10 15.71 12.31
C ARG A 47 -4.88 16.36 11.66
N VAL A 48 -5.05 16.97 10.50
CA VAL A 48 -3.98 17.65 9.76
C VAL A 48 -3.89 19.11 10.21
N PRO A 49 -2.72 19.56 10.72
CA PRO A 49 -2.54 20.96 11.07
C PRO A 49 -2.51 21.83 9.80
N TYR A 50 -3.03 23.06 9.89
CA TYR A 50 -2.97 24.01 8.77
C TYR A 50 -1.52 24.34 8.40
N ALA A 51 -0.63 24.42 9.37
CA ALA A 51 0.80 24.66 9.20
C ALA A 51 1.61 23.66 10.02
N ALA A 52 2.77 23.25 9.50
CA ALA A 52 3.78 22.49 10.21
C ALA A 52 5.12 23.26 10.16
N SER A 53 6.26 22.61 10.10
CA SER A 53 7.57 23.28 10.16
C SER A 53 7.91 24.18 8.97
N GLY A 54 7.23 24.04 7.84
CA GLY A 54 7.57 24.71 6.57
C GLY A 54 8.87 24.22 5.92
N LYS A 55 9.45 23.11 6.41
CA LYS A 55 10.71 22.54 5.91
C LYS A 55 10.52 21.07 5.55
N TYR A 56 10.95 20.68 4.36
CA TYR A 56 10.95 19.29 3.93
C TYR A 56 12.10 18.47 4.53
N ALA A 57 11.85 17.19 4.73
CA ALA A 57 12.88 16.18 4.93
C ALA A 57 12.73 15.12 3.84
N VAL A 58 13.84 14.73 3.22
CA VAL A 58 13.87 13.60 2.28
C VAL A 58 13.67 12.30 3.06
N VAL A 59 12.82 11.43 2.56
CA VAL A 59 12.61 10.10 3.13
C VAL A 59 13.77 9.20 2.71
N ARG A 60 14.64 8.88 3.67
CA ARG A 60 15.85 8.09 3.45
C ARG A 60 15.55 6.68 2.91
N GLY A 61 16.56 6.14 2.20
CA GLY A 61 16.54 4.84 1.57
C GLY A 61 15.90 4.85 0.18
N GLY A 62 16.16 3.79 -0.58
CA GLY A 62 15.71 3.61 -1.95
C GLY A 62 14.65 2.52 -2.09
N ALA A 63 14.14 2.37 -3.32
CA ALA A 63 13.36 1.22 -3.74
C ALA A 63 13.52 1.04 -5.26
N PRO A 64 13.82 -0.19 -5.74
CA PRO A 64 14.08 -0.44 -7.16
C PRO A 64 12.81 -0.23 -7.99
N ALA A 65 13.01 0.15 -9.26
CA ALA A 65 11.91 0.20 -10.20
C ALA A 65 11.28 -1.19 -10.41
N ARG A 66 9.98 -1.23 -10.71
CA ARG A 66 9.35 -2.51 -11.10
C ARG A 66 10.10 -3.15 -12.26
N PRO A 67 10.14 -4.49 -12.34
CA PRO A 67 10.68 -5.21 -13.49
C PRO A 67 10.00 -4.80 -14.80
N GLY A 68 10.69 -5.00 -15.95
CA GLY A 68 10.15 -4.74 -17.27
C GLY A 68 11.11 -3.96 -18.17
N ARG A 69 10.66 -3.65 -19.39
CA ARG A 69 11.40 -2.87 -20.40
C ARG A 69 11.06 -1.38 -20.31
N GLY A 70 11.89 -0.54 -20.91
CA GLY A 70 11.71 0.91 -20.99
C GLY A 70 12.51 1.69 -19.94
N ALA A 71 12.54 3.00 -20.11
CA ALA A 71 13.31 3.91 -19.27
C ALA A 71 12.84 3.88 -17.80
N VAL A 72 13.80 4.05 -16.90
CA VAL A 72 13.54 4.16 -15.46
C VAL A 72 13.65 5.63 -15.05
N VAL A 73 12.60 6.15 -14.45
CA VAL A 73 12.55 7.51 -13.90
C VAL A 73 13.08 7.48 -12.47
N ARG A 74 14.15 8.21 -12.19
CA ARG A 74 14.61 8.43 -10.81
C ARG A 74 13.74 9.48 -10.14
N TYR A 75 13.32 9.21 -8.91
CA TYR A 75 12.52 10.14 -8.11
C TYR A 75 12.86 10.05 -6.63
N LEU A 76 12.50 11.08 -5.87
CA LEU A 76 12.60 11.08 -4.42
C LEU A 76 11.28 11.52 -3.76
N VAL A 77 11.15 11.18 -2.49
CA VAL A 77 9.99 11.54 -1.66
C VAL A 77 10.44 12.44 -0.53
N GLU A 78 9.70 13.52 -0.34
CA GLU A 78 9.88 14.50 0.71
C GLU A 78 8.62 14.59 1.59
N VAL A 79 8.80 14.82 2.88
CA VAL A 79 7.67 15.07 3.80
C VAL A 79 8.00 16.30 4.64
N GLU A 80 7.05 17.21 4.77
CA GLU A 80 7.20 18.35 5.68
C GLU A 80 7.28 17.85 7.12
N ARG A 81 8.30 18.29 7.85
CA ARG A 81 8.49 17.92 9.27
C ARG A 81 7.33 18.41 10.12
N GLY A 82 6.91 17.59 11.09
CA GLY A 82 5.80 17.91 11.99
C GLY A 82 4.41 17.58 11.44
N LEU A 83 4.31 16.95 10.26
CA LEU A 83 3.04 16.37 9.80
C LEU A 83 2.75 15.06 10.54
N PRO A 84 1.47 14.74 10.86
CA PRO A 84 1.06 13.53 11.56
C PRO A 84 0.97 12.31 10.63
N PHE A 85 1.96 12.13 9.76
CA PHE A 85 2.06 11.02 8.82
C PHE A 85 3.43 10.38 8.92
N ASP A 86 3.45 9.07 8.94
CA ASP A 86 4.71 8.33 8.85
C ASP A 86 5.33 8.49 7.45
N PRO A 87 6.56 9.04 7.36
CA PRO A 87 7.20 9.32 6.07
C PRO A 87 7.47 8.05 5.24
N ARG A 88 7.77 6.92 5.89
CA ARG A 88 8.05 5.66 5.20
C ARG A 88 6.79 5.07 4.60
N THR A 89 5.68 5.14 5.32
CA THR A 89 4.36 4.72 4.82
C THR A 89 3.95 5.56 3.61
N PHE A 90 4.11 6.90 3.69
CA PHE A 90 3.84 7.77 2.53
C PHE A 90 4.73 7.40 1.33
N ALA A 91 6.03 7.25 1.53
CA ALA A 91 6.96 6.88 0.45
C ALA A 91 6.65 5.51 -0.16
N SER A 92 6.22 4.54 0.63
CA SER A 92 5.79 3.23 0.17
C SER A 92 4.53 3.32 -0.70
N GLU A 93 3.55 4.14 -0.32
CA GLU A 93 2.32 4.34 -1.09
C GLU A 93 2.58 5.07 -2.42
N VAL A 94 3.47 6.08 -2.40
CA VAL A 94 3.96 6.74 -3.62
C VAL A 94 4.65 5.73 -4.54
N HIS A 95 5.57 4.92 -4.00
CA HIS A 95 6.32 3.94 -4.77
C HIS A 95 5.42 2.90 -5.44
N ARG A 96 4.49 2.31 -4.68
CA ARG A 96 3.50 1.35 -5.22
C ARG A 96 2.64 1.97 -6.31
N THR A 97 2.22 3.22 -6.14
CA THR A 97 1.37 3.92 -7.12
C THR A 97 2.13 4.18 -8.42
N LEU A 98 3.35 4.72 -8.34
CA LEU A 98 4.16 5.05 -9.51
C LEU A 98 4.62 3.80 -10.28
N ASN A 99 4.79 2.67 -9.58
CA ASN A 99 5.20 1.40 -10.16
C ASN A 99 4.04 0.42 -10.45
N ASP A 100 2.79 0.84 -10.29
CA ASP A 100 1.64 0.05 -10.77
C ASP A 100 1.68 -0.05 -12.30
N GLU A 101 1.25 -1.17 -12.87
CA GLU A 101 1.26 -1.38 -14.33
C GLU A 101 0.34 -0.41 -15.07
N ARG A 102 -0.68 0.11 -14.38
CA ARG A 102 -1.59 1.15 -14.86
C ARG A 102 -1.02 2.57 -14.73
N GLY A 103 0.16 2.71 -14.07
CA GLY A 103 0.87 3.98 -13.86
C GLY A 103 1.65 4.45 -15.08
N TRP A 104 2.39 5.54 -14.91
CA TRP A 104 3.14 6.20 -15.99
C TRP A 104 4.34 5.41 -16.50
N GLY A 105 4.91 4.50 -15.68
CA GLY A 105 6.11 3.78 -16.11
C GLY A 105 6.81 3.04 -14.99
N ARG A 106 8.14 3.09 -15.03
CA ARG A 106 9.04 2.44 -14.06
C ARG A 106 9.79 3.50 -13.28
N PHE A 107 9.72 3.45 -11.95
CA PHE A 107 10.26 4.49 -11.08
C PHE A 107 11.21 3.91 -10.03
N HIS A 108 12.44 4.39 -10.02
CA HIS A 108 13.44 4.07 -9.01
C HIS A 108 13.44 5.17 -7.94
N ARG A 109 13.06 4.83 -6.71
CA ARG A 109 13.14 5.77 -5.59
C ARG A 109 14.57 5.83 -5.08
N VAL A 110 15.08 7.04 -4.96
CA VAL A 110 16.37 7.36 -4.37
C VAL A 110 16.17 8.44 -3.28
N ASP A 111 17.16 8.68 -2.45
CA ASP A 111 17.12 9.69 -1.40
C ASP A 111 18.08 10.88 -1.64
N HIS A 112 18.65 10.94 -2.85
CA HIS A 112 19.57 12.01 -3.28
C HIS A 112 19.38 12.35 -4.76
N PRO A 113 19.65 13.61 -5.18
CA PRO A 113 19.66 13.99 -6.59
C PRO A 113 20.86 13.36 -7.35
N PRO A 114 20.83 13.36 -8.71
CA PRO A 114 19.80 13.96 -9.54
C PRO A 114 18.54 13.08 -9.67
N VAL A 115 17.38 13.74 -9.72
CA VAL A 115 16.07 13.09 -9.92
C VAL A 115 15.22 13.90 -10.88
N ARG A 116 14.35 13.23 -11.63
CA ARG A 116 13.38 13.90 -12.51
C ARG A 116 12.12 14.36 -11.77
N VAL A 117 11.68 13.60 -10.79
CA VAL A 117 10.43 13.87 -10.05
C VAL A 117 10.71 13.92 -8.55
N ARG A 118 10.12 14.89 -7.87
CA ARG A 118 10.06 14.95 -6.40
C ARG A 118 8.60 14.92 -5.99
N VAL A 119 8.23 14.02 -5.09
CA VAL A 119 6.86 13.96 -4.54
C VAL A 119 6.93 14.40 -3.08
N ALA A 120 6.25 15.51 -2.77
CA ALA A 120 6.34 16.15 -1.46
C ALA A 120 4.99 16.19 -0.76
N LEU A 121 4.90 15.71 0.48
CA LEU A 121 3.72 15.86 1.34
C LEU A 121 3.84 17.15 2.15
N SER A 122 2.84 18.03 2.06
CA SER A 122 2.90 19.39 2.59
C SER A 122 1.64 19.78 3.37
N SER A 123 1.79 20.54 4.46
CA SER A 123 0.65 21.19 5.11
C SER A 123 -0.08 22.14 4.16
N PRO A 124 -1.34 22.50 4.44
CA PRO A 124 -2.08 23.47 3.64
C PRO A 124 -1.34 24.81 3.44
N ARG A 125 -0.71 25.33 4.51
CA ARG A 125 0.07 26.57 4.46
C ARG A 125 1.30 26.43 3.55
N LEU A 126 2.06 25.34 3.67
CA LEU A 126 3.24 25.12 2.84
C LEU A 126 2.83 24.88 1.39
N THR A 127 1.79 24.10 1.13
CA THR A 127 1.23 23.90 -0.21
C THR A 127 0.88 25.24 -0.87
N ARG A 128 0.17 26.13 -0.14
CA ARG A 128 -0.17 27.46 -0.66
C ARG A 128 1.05 28.30 -1.03
N ARG A 129 2.14 28.18 -0.29
CA ARG A 129 3.42 28.89 -0.57
C ARG A 129 4.13 28.29 -1.78
N GLU A 130 4.30 26.98 -1.79
CA GLU A 130 5.05 26.25 -2.81
C GLU A 130 4.36 26.28 -4.19
N CYS A 131 3.04 26.37 -4.22
CA CYS A 131 2.26 26.34 -5.45
C CYS A 131 2.07 27.73 -6.10
N ARG A 132 2.61 28.80 -5.54
CA ARG A 132 2.51 30.13 -6.19
C ARG A 132 3.14 30.12 -7.59
N PRO A 133 2.54 30.83 -8.57
CA PRO A 133 1.40 31.75 -8.49
C PRO A 133 0.01 31.08 -8.50
N LEU A 134 -0.08 29.74 -8.56
CA LEU A 134 -1.37 29.04 -8.59
C LEU A 134 -2.16 29.29 -7.30
N ARG A 135 -3.45 29.57 -7.43
CA ARG A 135 -4.36 29.78 -6.31
C ARG A 135 -4.94 28.44 -5.83
N THR A 136 -4.21 27.71 -4.99
CA THR A 136 -4.65 26.43 -4.43
C THR A 136 -5.61 26.56 -3.24
N GLY A 137 -5.77 27.77 -2.69
CA GLY A 137 -6.55 27.99 -1.47
C GLY A 137 -6.05 27.22 -0.24
N GLY A 138 -4.86 26.60 -0.32
CA GLY A 138 -4.37 25.69 0.71
C GLY A 138 -5.11 24.36 0.77
N SER A 139 -5.92 24.04 -0.23
CA SER A 139 -6.72 22.81 -0.30
C SER A 139 -6.42 21.92 -1.50
N LEU A 140 -5.78 22.43 -2.54
CA LEU A 140 -5.40 21.67 -3.74
C LEU A 140 -3.91 21.33 -3.71
N SER A 141 -3.54 20.25 -4.39
CA SER A 141 -2.17 19.87 -4.71
C SER A 141 -1.71 20.59 -5.97
N CYS A 142 -0.43 20.56 -6.32
CA CYS A 142 0.09 21.16 -7.56
C CYS A 142 1.44 20.55 -7.96
N TRP A 143 1.79 20.71 -9.23
CA TRP A 143 3.16 20.70 -9.71
C TRP A 143 3.69 22.13 -9.77
N ASN A 144 4.82 22.43 -9.12
CA ASN A 144 5.39 23.77 -9.06
C ASN A 144 6.66 23.97 -9.93
N GLY A 145 6.88 23.10 -10.91
CA GLY A 145 8.10 23.10 -11.73
C GLY A 145 9.26 22.26 -11.15
N THR A 146 9.22 21.96 -9.85
CA THR A 146 10.27 21.20 -9.16
C THR A 146 9.70 20.01 -8.39
N ARG A 147 8.52 20.16 -7.80
CA ARG A 147 7.86 19.18 -6.91
C ARG A 147 6.41 18.94 -7.30
N SER A 148 6.01 17.69 -7.24
CA SER A 148 4.62 17.24 -7.12
C SER A 148 4.21 17.43 -5.65
N VAL A 149 3.63 18.58 -5.33
CA VAL A 149 3.25 18.99 -3.97
C VAL A 149 1.90 18.39 -3.62
N ILE A 150 1.87 17.36 -2.80
CA ILE A 150 0.66 16.69 -2.31
C ILE A 150 0.19 17.38 -1.03
N ASN A 151 -1.03 17.90 -1.05
CA ASN A 151 -1.65 18.54 0.12
C ASN A 151 -2.05 17.50 1.18
N ALA A 152 -1.51 17.63 2.38
CA ALA A 152 -1.75 16.70 3.49
C ALA A 152 -3.23 16.62 3.91
N LEU A 153 -3.99 17.72 3.78
CA LEU A 153 -5.43 17.72 4.06
C LEU A 153 -6.18 16.84 3.05
N ARG A 154 -5.85 16.96 1.76
CA ARG A 154 -6.41 16.10 0.72
C ARG A 154 -5.96 14.65 0.86
N TRP A 155 -4.71 14.46 1.24
CA TRP A 155 -4.19 13.14 1.54
C TRP A 155 -4.95 12.43 2.67
N ALA A 156 -5.33 13.17 3.72
CA ALA A 156 -6.09 12.65 4.85
C ALA A 156 -7.56 12.41 4.53
N LYS A 157 -8.22 13.36 3.86
CA LYS A 157 -9.69 13.40 3.77
C LYS A 157 -10.27 12.98 2.41
N GLY A 158 -9.46 13.04 1.34
CA GLY A 158 -9.99 12.87 -0.01
C GLY A 158 -10.89 14.02 -0.46
N VAL A 159 -11.82 13.71 -1.34
CA VAL A 159 -12.89 14.60 -1.82
C VAL A 159 -14.22 13.84 -1.88
N PRO A 160 -15.38 14.52 -1.73
CA PRO A 160 -16.68 13.86 -1.63
C PRO A 160 -17.01 12.92 -2.80
N HIS A 161 -16.74 13.32 -4.02
CA HIS A 161 -17.08 12.55 -5.22
C HIS A 161 -16.18 11.30 -5.45
N TYR A 162 -15.22 11.06 -4.57
CA TYR A 162 -14.56 9.74 -4.46
C TYR A 162 -15.26 8.80 -3.46
N GLU A 163 -16.37 9.23 -2.83
CA GLU A 163 -17.28 8.39 -2.03
C GLU A 163 -16.55 7.56 -0.98
N GLY A 164 -15.65 8.18 -0.21
CA GLY A 164 -14.84 7.50 0.81
C GLY A 164 -13.71 6.62 0.27
N ARG A 165 -13.58 6.44 -1.04
CA ARG A 165 -12.50 5.65 -1.66
C ARG A 165 -11.15 6.37 -1.57
N LEU A 166 -10.69 6.62 -0.34
CA LEU A 166 -9.50 7.43 -0.04
C LEU A 166 -8.23 6.89 -0.72
N THR A 167 -8.05 5.56 -0.75
CA THR A 167 -6.89 4.95 -1.41
C THR A 167 -6.88 5.24 -2.92
N ALA A 168 -8.03 5.17 -3.58
CA ALA A 168 -8.15 5.52 -5.00
C ALA A 168 -7.84 7.01 -5.23
N TYR A 169 -8.34 7.88 -4.36
CA TYR A 169 -8.05 9.32 -4.44
C TYR A 169 -6.56 9.63 -4.25
N ARG A 170 -5.87 9.01 -3.29
CA ARG A 170 -4.43 9.17 -3.07
C ARG A 170 -3.62 8.73 -4.30
N ARG A 171 -3.98 7.61 -4.91
CA ARG A 171 -3.39 7.15 -6.18
C ARG A 171 -3.60 8.16 -7.31
N TYR A 172 -4.79 8.74 -7.39
CA TYR A 172 -5.07 9.83 -8.32
C TYR A 172 -4.14 11.02 -8.08
N LEU A 173 -4.05 11.55 -6.84
CA LEU A 173 -3.19 12.68 -6.52
C LEU A 173 -1.74 12.45 -6.95
N ILE A 174 -1.17 11.30 -6.58
CA ILE A 174 0.20 10.95 -6.93
C ILE A 174 0.38 10.93 -8.45
N ASN A 175 -0.49 10.23 -9.18
CA ASN A 175 -0.39 10.10 -10.62
C ASN A 175 -0.63 11.42 -11.36
N HIS A 176 -1.55 12.26 -10.87
CA HIS A 176 -1.85 13.56 -11.46
C HIS A 176 -0.65 14.51 -11.34
N GLU A 177 -0.14 14.71 -10.12
CA GLU A 177 0.96 15.63 -9.89
C GLU A 177 2.29 15.11 -10.47
N ALA A 178 2.55 13.80 -10.42
CA ALA A 178 3.69 13.20 -11.10
C ALA A 178 3.55 13.31 -12.64
N GLY A 179 2.34 13.20 -13.17
CA GLY A 179 2.05 13.39 -14.58
C GLY A 179 2.48 14.76 -15.09
N HIS A 180 2.21 15.81 -14.31
CA HIS A 180 2.74 17.16 -14.62
C HIS A 180 4.27 17.18 -14.63
N GLY A 181 4.93 16.55 -13.66
CA GLY A 181 6.39 16.42 -13.61
C GLY A 181 6.99 15.64 -14.80
N LEU A 182 6.18 14.82 -15.46
CA LEU A 182 6.53 14.12 -16.68
C LEU A 182 6.21 14.90 -17.97
N GLY A 183 5.56 16.07 -17.86
CA GLY A 183 5.22 16.95 -18.98
C GLY A 183 3.77 16.82 -19.47
N HIS A 184 2.90 16.11 -18.74
CA HIS A 184 1.49 15.98 -19.13
C HIS A 184 0.66 17.17 -18.65
N GLY A 185 -0.07 17.81 -19.58
CA GLY A 185 -1.03 18.87 -19.30
C GLY A 185 -2.41 18.35 -18.87
N HIS A 186 -3.25 19.25 -18.37
CA HIS A 186 -4.62 18.94 -17.99
C HIS A 186 -5.46 18.40 -19.16
N ARG A 187 -6.41 17.54 -18.83
CA ARG A 187 -7.38 16.96 -19.77
C ARG A 187 -8.81 17.18 -19.26
N ARG A 188 -9.77 17.30 -20.17
CA ARG A 188 -11.19 17.40 -19.83
C ARG A 188 -11.85 16.04 -19.76
N CYS A 189 -12.99 15.96 -19.05
CA CYS A 189 -13.88 14.79 -19.08
C CYS A 189 -14.38 14.54 -20.52
N PRO A 190 -14.21 13.33 -21.07
CA PRO A 190 -14.61 13.02 -22.44
C PRO A 190 -16.11 12.82 -22.62
N GLY A 191 -16.88 12.77 -21.54
CA GLY A 191 -18.35 12.63 -21.61
C GLY A 191 -18.95 11.86 -20.42
N PRO A 192 -20.28 11.85 -20.34
CA PRO A 192 -21.00 11.21 -19.22
C PRO A 192 -20.67 9.72 -19.06
N GLY A 193 -20.51 9.29 -17.81
CA GLY A 193 -20.24 7.89 -17.46
C GLY A 193 -18.88 7.34 -17.89
N ARG A 194 -18.07 8.13 -18.65
CA ARG A 194 -16.70 7.73 -19.01
C ARG A 194 -15.76 7.87 -17.82
N LEU A 195 -14.64 7.12 -17.82
CA LEU A 195 -13.58 7.34 -16.84
C LEU A 195 -12.92 8.70 -17.09
N ALA A 196 -12.78 9.50 -16.04
CA ALA A 196 -12.01 10.75 -16.13
C ALA A 196 -10.55 10.43 -16.49
N PRO A 197 -9.92 11.15 -17.42
CA PRO A 197 -8.46 11.07 -17.56
C PRO A 197 -7.79 11.37 -16.22
N VAL A 198 -6.69 10.70 -15.90
CA VAL A 198 -5.95 10.99 -14.65
C VAL A 198 -5.51 12.45 -14.59
N MET A 199 -5.22 13.06 -15.74
CA MET A 199 -4.87 14.48 -15.86
C MET A 199 -6.08 15.43 -15.84
N ALA A 200 -7.30 14.94 -15.62
CA ALA A 200 -8.43 15.84 -15.29
C ALA A 200 -8.32 16.30 -13.83
N GLN A 201 -8.75 17.52 -13.54
CA GLN A 201 -8.71 18.13 -12.20
C GLN A 201 -9.77 17.51 -11.28
N GLN A 202 -9.66 16.20 -11.02
CA GLN A 202 -10.64 15.42 -10.26
C GLN A 202 -10.72 15.85 -8.77
N SER A 203 -9.76 16.63 -8.27
CA SER A 203 -9.86 17.24 -6.92
C SER A 203 -10.89 18.38 -6.87
N MET A 204 -11.24 18.96 -8.01
CA MET A 204 -12.20 20.06 -8.11
C MET A 204 -13.57 19.57 -8.56
N SER A 205 -13.60 18.84 -9.67
CA SER A 205 -14.83 18.30 -10.24
C SER A 205 -14.54 17.12 -11.17
N LEU A 206 -15.45 16.16 -11.18
CA LEU A 206 -15.48 15.10 -12.18
C LEU A 206 -16.30 15.51 -13.43
N GLY A 207 -17.04 16.62 -13.38
CA GLY A 207 -18.09 16.89 -14.34
C GLY A 207 -19.10 15.72 -14.32
N ARG A 208 -19.30 15.08 -15.48
CA ARG A 208 -20.15 13.86 -15.59
C ARG A 208 -19.33 12.56 -15.75
N CYS A 209 -18.01 12.58 -15.54
CA CYS A 209 -17.14 11.42 -15.58
C CYS A 209 -17.19 10.61 -14.28
N ARG A 210 -16.79 9.34 -14.36
CA ARG A 210 -16.49 8.52 -13.19
C ARG A 210 -15.03 8.74 -12.75
N PRO A 211 -14.70 8.69 -11.45
CA PRO A 211 -13.34 8.87 -10.96
C PRO A 211 -12.40 7.79 -11.46
N ASN A 212 -11.17 8.17 -11.76
CA ASN A 212 -10.13 7.26 -12.22
C ASN A 212 -8.75 7.70 -11.72
N PRO A 213 -8.04 6.83 -10.98
CA PRO A 213 -6.71 7.14 -10.45
C PRO A 213 -5.55 6.84 -11.40
N TRP A 214 -5.80 6.28 -12.60
CA TRP A 214 -4.76 5.67 -13.41
C TRP A 214 -4.58 6.31 -14.78
N PRO A 215 -3.32 6.51 -15.24
CA PRO A 215 -3.03 6.87 -16.63
C PRO A 215 -3.57 5.86 -17.65
N PHE A 216 -3.43 4.57 -17.36
CA PHE A 216 -3.79 3.47 -18.26
C PHE A 216 -4.71 2.46 -17.55
N PRO A 217 -5.98 2.82 -17.27
CA PRO A 217 -6.88 2.03 -16.42
C PRO A 217 -7.22 0.64 -16.98
N GLY A 218 -7.08 0.45 -18.29
CA GLY A 218 -7.32 -0.87 -18.94
C GLY A 218 -6.19 -1.88 -18.77
N ARG A 219 -5.00 -1.50 -18.29
CA ARG A 219 -3.92 -2.45 -18.06
C ARG A 219 -4.24 -3.32 -16.84
N LYS A 220 -3.88 -4.62 -16.90
CA LYS A 220 -4.06 -5.55 -15.77
C LYS A 220 -3.10 -5.17 -14.64
N SER A 221 -3.59 -5.15 -13.40
CA SER A 221 -2.76 -4.96 -12.20
C SER A 221 -2.31 -6.32 -11.67
N ARG A 222 -1.04 -6.44 -11.23
CA ARG A 222 -0.52 -7.65 -10.57
C ARG A 222 -1.27 -8.02 -9.28
N GLU A 223 -1.88 -7.07 -8.60
CA GLU A 223 -2.68 -7.34 -7.41
C GLU A 223 -3.87 -8.29 -7.68
N ARG A 224 -4.41 -8.33 -8.90
CA ARG A 224 -5.49 -9.28 -9.26
C ARG A 224 -4.99 -10.71 -9.43
N HIS A 225 -3.77 -10.94 -9.92
CA HIS A 225 -3.23 -12.29 -10.08
C HIS A 225 -2.99 -13.00 -8.75
N GLN A 226 -2.56 -12.27 -7.70
CA GLN A 226 -2.32 -12.87 -6.39
C GLN A 226 -3.61 -13.28 -5.65
N THR A 227 -4.75 -12.66 -5.97
CA THR A 227 -6.05 -13.03 -5.39
C THR A 227 -6.73 -14.16 -6.17
N GLU A 228 -6.48 -14.30 -7.46
CA GLU A 228 -6.99 -15.42 -8.29
C GLU A 228 -6.20 -16.71 -8.04
N ASP A 229 -4.87 -16.61 -7.84
CA ASP A 229 -4.00 -17.78 -7.56
C ASP A 229 -4.23 -18.34 -6.14
N ARG A 230 -4.68 -17.52 -5.17
CA ARG A 230 -5.08 -17.98 -3.84
C ARG A 230 -6.48 -18.60 -3.76
N ARG A 231 -7.26 -18.56 -4.85
CA ARG A 231 -8.60 -19.15 -4.94
C ARG A 231 -8.65 -20.42 -5.78
N ARG A 232 -7.53 -20.86 -6.33
CA ARG A 232 -7.34 -22.15 -6.98
C ARG A 232 -6.55 -23.09 -6.07
#